data_0880a535ff27c4630384463a5e70eb30
#
_entry.id   0880a535ff27c4630384463a5e70eb30
#
_cell.length_a   1.000
_cell.length_b   1.000
_cell.length_c   1.000
_cell.angle_alpha   90.00
_cell.angle_beta   90.00
_cell.angle_gamma   90.00
#
_symmetry.space_group_name_H-M   'P 1'
#
loop_
_entity.id
_entity.type
_entity.pdbx_description
1 polymer ?
#
loop_
_entity_poly.entity_id
_entity_poly.type
_entity_poly.pdbx_seq_one_letter_code
_entity_poly.pdbx_strand_id
1 'polypeptide(L)'
;MKNLSKYFSLRELTFSKIAEDHGIDNTPTPDILETLKYTALQLDKVRELLNKPVNISSGYRCLQVNRRLGSKDTSQHLKAEAVDFKCELFGSPKKVFDKIRESDIQFDQLILEFNSWVHISFVKTGGRRECLVVDRFGVERVK
;
A
#
# COMPACT_ATOMS: atom_id res chain seq x y z
N MET A 1 8.05 13.37 -15.09
CA MET A 1 7.48 12.19 -14.38
C MET A 1 6.00 12.45 -14.12
N LYS A 2 5.16 11.46 -14.41
CA LYS A 2 3.71 11.64 -14.25
C LYS A 2 3.29 11.46 -12.80
N ASN A 3 2.61 12.45 -12.25
CA ASN A 3 2.02 12.38 -10.92
C ASN A 3 0.59 11.87 -11.01
N LEU A 4 0.23 10.97 -10.12
CA LEU A 4 -1.14 10.47 -9.99
C LEU A 4 -1.94 11.30 -8.99
N SER A 5 -1.25 11.92 -8.03
CA SER A 5 -1.86 12.77 -7.02
C SER A 5 -0.86 13.84 -6.59
N LYS A 6 -1.22 14.61 -5.57
CA LYS A 6 -0.35 15.68 -5.07
C LYS A 6 1.03 15.17 -4.64
N TYR A 7 1.09 14.01 -3.98
CA TYR A 7 2.33 13.50 -3.39
C TYR A 7 2.90 12.25 -4.05
N PHE A 8 2.16 11.56 -4.91
CA PHE A 8 2.58 10.25 -5.42
C PHE A 8 2.61 10.20 -6.94
N SER A 9 3.69 9.66 -7.48
CA SER A 9 3.88 9.50 -8.93
C SER A 9 3.46 8.10 -9.36
N LEU A 10 3.20 7.96 -10.67
CA LEU A 10 2.95 6.67 -11.29
C LEU A 10 4.12 5.71 -11.04
N ARG A 11 5.36 6.22 -11.18
CA ARG A 11 6.56 5.40 -10.99
C ARG A 11 6.64 4.83 -9.57
N GLU A 12 6.39 5.67 -8.56
CA GLU A 12 6.43 5.20 -7.16
C GLU A 12 5.46 4.06 -6.90
N LEU A 13 4.27 4.14 -7.49
CA LEU A 13 3.19 3.19 -7.23
C LEU A 13 3.20 1.97 -8.15
N THR A 14 4.10 1.93 -9.13
CA THR A 14 4.22 0.79 -10.06
C THR A 14 5.62 0.19 -10.11
N PHE A 15 6.59 0.80 -9.44
CA PHE A 15 7.94 0.26 -9.45
C PHE A 15 7.98 -1.12 -8.79
N SER A 16 8.64 -2.08 -9.42
CA SER A 16 8.84 -3.42 -8.90
C SER A 16 10.24 -3.89 -9.27
N LYS A 17 11.07 -4.14 -8.27
CA LYS A 17 12.40 -4.69 -8.48
C LYS A 17 12.32 -6.07 -9.14
N ILE A 18 11.35 -6.88 -8.74
CA ILE A 18 11.11 -8.21 -9.33
C ILE A 18 10.81 -8.07 -10.82
N ALA A 19 9.94 -7.13 -11.20
CA ALA A 19 9.60 -6.90 -12.60
C ALA A 19 10.84 -6.48 -13.40
N GLU A 20 11.61 -5.56 -12.84
CA GLU A 20 12.82 -5.05 -13.49
C GLU A 20 13.85 -6.17 -13.69
N ASP A 21 14.13 -6.93 -12.64
CA ASP A 21 15.12 -8.01 -12.67
C ASP A 21 14.75 -9.15 -13.62
N HIS A 22 13.48 -9.37 -13.87
CA HIS A 22 12.99 -10.49 -14.69
C HIS A 22 12.35 -10.07 -16.00
N GLY A 23 12.45 -8.79 -16.36
CA GLY A 23 11.91 -8.28 -17.62
C GLY A 23 10.39 -8.41 -17.72
N ILE A 24 9.69 -8.28 -16.59
CA ILE A 24 8.23 -8.37 -16.54
C ILE A 24 7.65 -6.97 -16.71
N ASP A 25 6.65 -6.84 -17.58
CA ASP A 25 5.93 -5.58 -17.76
C ASP A 25 4.91 -5.42 -16.64
N ASN A 26 5.16 -4.47 -15.74
CA ASN A 26 4.27 -4.17 -14.61
C ASN A 26 3.40 -2.94 -14.87
N THR A 27 3.19 -2.59 -16.14
CA THR A 27 2.35 -1.44 -16.49
C THR A 27 0.88 -1.77 -16.20
N PRO A 28 0.17 -0.92 -15.46
CA PRO A 28 -1.26 -1.17 -15.21
C PRO A 28 -2.10 -0.94 -16.46
N THR A 29 -3.17 -1.73 -16.60
CA THR A 29 -4.19 -1.50 -17.63
C THR A 29 -4.92 -0.19 -17.32
N PRO A 30 -5.66 0.39 -18.28
CA PRO A 30 -6.43 1.62 -18.03
C PRO A 30 -7.37 1.54 -16.84
N ASP A 31 -8.08 0.42 -16.68
CA ASP A 31 -8.99 0.22 -15.54
C ASP A 31 -8.24 0.21 -14.21
N ILE A 32 -7.13 -0.52 -14.17
CA ILE A 32 -6.28 -0.61 -12.98
C ILE A 32 -5.68 0.76 -12.67
N LEU A 33 -5.28 1.50 -13.70
CA LEU A 33 -4.73 2.84 -13.53
C LEU A 33 -5.73 3.78 -12.84
N GLU A 34 -7.01 3.70 -13.19
CA GLU A 34 -8.04 4.51 -12.54
C GLU A 34 -8.15 4.18 -11.04
N THR A 35 -8.09 2.90 -10.71
CA THR A 35 -8.08 2.49 -9.29
C THR A 35 -6.82 2.99 -8.58
N LEU A 36 -5.68 2.92 -9.27
CA LEU A 36 -4.42 3.39 -8.70
C LEU A 36 -4.45 4.90 -8.42
N LYS A 37 -5.09 5.67 -9.29
CA LYS A 37 -5.30 7.11 -9.06
C LYS A 37 -6.12 7.36 -7.79
N TYR A 38 -7.17 6.59 -7.59
CA TYR A 38 -8.00 6.68 -6.38
C TYR A 38 -7.16 6.35 -5.14
N THR A 39 -6.38 5.28 -5.21
CA THR A 39 -5.48 4.88 -4.12
C THR A 39 -4.48 5.99 -3.80
N ALA A 40 -3.91 6.61 -4.82
CA ALA A 40 -2.98 7.72 -4.65
C ALA A 40 -3.63 8.90 -3.92
N LEU A 41 -4.87 9.23 -4.26
CA LEU A 41 -5.61 10.30 -3.59
C LEU A 41 -5.84 9.99 -2.11
N GLN A 42 -6.14 8.74 -1.78
CA GLN A 42 -6.30 8.32 -0.39
C GLN A 42 -4.97 8.35 0.36
N LEU A 43 -3.88 7.95 -0.31
CA LEU A 43 -2.54 8.03 0.28
C LEU A 43 -2.10 9.46 0.56
N ASP A 44 -2.58 10.44 -0.21
CA ASP A 44 -2.31 11.84 0.09
C ASP A 44 -2.79 12.21 1.49
N LYS A 45 -3.91 11.64 1.93
CA LYS A 45 -4.44 11.87 3.28
C LYS A 45 -3.51 11.29 4.35
N VAL A 46 -2.93 10.12 4.08
CA VAL A 46 -1.93 9.51 4.96
C VAL A 46 -0.68 10.39 5.03
N ARG A 47 -0.22 10.86 3.87
CA ARG A 47 0.94 11.75 3.79
C ARG A 47 0.73 13.03 4.61
N GLU A 48 -0.45 13.60 4.51
CA GLU A 48 -0.78 14.84 5.26
C GLU A 48 -0.91 14.56 6.76
N LEU A 49 -1.50 13.44 7.13
CA LEU A 49 -1.60 13.05 8.54
C LEU A 49 -0.22 12.90 9.18
N LEU A 50 0.70 12.20 8.50
CA LEU A 50 2.04 11.95 9.02
C LEU A 50 2.96 13.16 8.87
N ASN A 51 2.67 14.04 7.93
CA ASN A 51 3.42 15.25 7.63
C ASN A 51 4.93 15.01 7.41
N LYS A 52 5.26 13.85 6.87
CA LYS A 52 6.63 13.43 6.54
C LYS A 52 6.57 12.57 5.28
N PRO A 53 7.68 12.46 4.53
CA PRO A 53 7.70 11.65 3.32
C PRO A 53 7.29 10.20 3.58
N VAL A 54 6.41 9.70 2.73
CA VAL A 54 5.97 8.31 2.73
C VAL A 54 6.74 7.57 1.64
N ASN A 55 7.49 6.55 2.03
CA ASN A 55 8.34 5.78 1.12
C ASN A 55 7.66 4.48 0.74
N ILE A 56 7.24 4.37 -0.50
CA ILE A 56 6.52 3.21 -1.02
C ILE A 56 7.52 2.10 -1.35
N SER A 57 7.34 0.93 -0.78
CA SER A 57 8.16 -0.24 -1.11
C SER A 57 7.47 -1.18 -2.09
N SER A 58 6.14 -1.20 -2.13
CA SER A 58 5.38 -2.00 -3.09
C SER A 58 4.01 -1.38 -3.29
N GLY A 59 3.66 -1.11 -4.55
CA GLY A 59 2.33 -0.63 -4.91
C GLY A 59 1.62 -1.66 -5.76
N TYR A 60 1.23 -1.28 -6.97
CA TYR A 60 0.59 -2.20 -7.90
C TYR A 60 1.54 -3.32 -8.31
N ARG A 61 1.00 -4.53 -8.37
CA ARG A 61 1.71 -5.71 -8.88
C ARG A 61 0.84 -6.41 -9.91
N CYS A 62 1.40 -6.67 -11.10
CA CYS A 62 0.72 -7.52 -12.06
C CYS A 62 0.74 -8.97 -11.55
N LEU A 63 -0.03 -9.84 -12.19
CA LEU A 63 -0.19 -11.23 -11.73
C LEU A 63 1.16 -11.97 -11.66
N GLN A 64 2.01 -11.79 -12.67
CA GLN A 64 3.32 -12.45 -12.71
C GLN A 64 4.20 -12.05 -11.54
N VAL A 65 4.25 -10.73 -11.23
CA VAL A 65 5.04 -10.21 -10.10
C VAL A 65 4.49 -10.76 -8.79
N ASN A 66 3.18 -10.70 -8.65
CA ASN A 66 2.52 -11.13 -7.41
C ASN A 66 2.79 -12.61 -7.13
N ARG A 67 2.72 -13.45 -8.15
CA ARG A 67 3.00 -14.88 -8.02
C ARG A 67 4.46 -15.17 -7.69
N ARG A 68 5.40 -14.41 -8.26
CA ARG A 68 6.82 -14.56 -7.94
C ARG A 68 7.11 -14.23 -6.48
N LEU A 69 6.36 -13.32 -5.90
CA LEU A 69 6.49 -12.97 -4.48
C LEU A 69 5.81 -13.97 -3.55
N GLY A 70 5.12 -14.97 -4.11
CA GLY A 70 4.40 -15.96 -3.32
C GLY A 70 3.11 -15.46 -2.70
N SER A 71 2.60 -14.33 -3.19
CA SER A 71 1.33 -13.78 -2.71
C SER A 71 0.16 -14.47 -3.38
N LYS A 72 -1.00 -14.41 -2.72
CA LYS A 72 -2.23 -14.99 -3.24
C LYS A 72 -2.78 -14.16 -4.40
N ASP A 73 -3.44 -14.82 -5.34
CA ASP A 73 -4.10 -14.15 -6.47
C ASP A 73 -5.24 -13.23 -6.01
N THR A 74 -5.65 -13.29 -4.74
CA THR A 74 -6.67 -12.40 -4.16
C THR A 74 -6.07 -11.13 -3.56
N SER A 75 -4.76 -10.93 -3.63
CA SER A 75 -4.09 -9.77 -3.07
C SER A 75 -4.62 -8.47 -3.65
N GLN A 76 -4.86 -7.49 -2.79
CA GLN A 76 -5.30 -6.16 -3.22
C GLN A 76 -4.21 -5.39 -3.97
N HIS A 77 -2.93 -5.81 -3.90
CA HIS A 77 -1.87 -5.25 -4.75
C HIS A 77 -2.16 -5.49 -6.24
N LEU A 78 -2.79 -6.60 -6.60
CA LEU A 78 -3.19 -6.89 -7.98
C LEU A 78 -4.26 -5.94 -8.49
N LYS A 79 -5.09 -5.43 -7.59
CA LYS A 79 -6.19 -4.53 -7.92
C LYS A 79 -5.80 -3.06 -7.82
N ALA A 80 -4.53 -2.77 -7.53
CA ALA A 80 -4.02 -1.43 -7.28
C ALA A 80 -4.69 -0.74 -6.08
N GLU A 81 -5.21 -1.52 -5.15
CA GLU A 81 -5.90 -1.02 -3.95
C GLU A 81 -4.99 -0.93 -2.74
N ALA A 82 -3.81 -1.54 -2.80
CA ALA A 82 -2.94 -1.67 -1.64
C ALA A 82 -1.52 -1.17 -1.92
N VAL A 83 -0.90 -0.63 -0.88
CA VAL A 83 0.52 -0.29 -0.89
C VAL A 83 1.18 -0.73 0.41
N ASP A 84 2.47 -1.04 0.32
CA ASP A 84 3.35 -1.25 1.47
C ASP A 84 4.29 -0.06 1.55
N PHE A 85 4.48 0.47 2.76
CA PHE A 85 5.27 1.69 2.90
C PHE A 85 5.92 1.81 4.27
N LYS A 86 6.86 2.73 4.36
CA LYS A 86 7.48 3.20 5.60
C LYS A 86 7.43 4.72 5.62
N CYS A 87 7.48 5.29 6.82
CA CYS A 87 7.58 6.73 7.00
C CYS A 87 8.59 6.98 8.13
N GLU A 88 9.86 6.73 7.81
CA GLU A 88 10.92 6.68 8.82
C GLU A 88 11.11 7.99 9.56
N LEU A 89 10.89 9.13 8.90
CA LEU A 89 11.01 10.43 9.54
C LEU A 89 9.88 10.69 10.54
N PHE A 90 8.76 10.01 10.42
CA PHE A 90 7.69 10.07 11.41
C PHE A 90 7.99 9.19 12.62
N GLY A 91 8.46 7.99 12.36
CA GLY A 91 8.79 7.04 13.41
C GLY A 91 8.82 5.60 12.91
N SER A 92 8.80 4.67 13.86
CA SER A 92 8.79 3.24 13.56
C SER A 92 7.51 2.83 12.83
N PRO A 93 7.50 1.67 12.16
CA PRO A 93 6.27 1.16 11.54
C PRO A 93 5.10 1.06 12.53
N LYS A 94 5.36 0.67 13.77
CA LYS A 94 4.30 0.62 14.80
C LYS A 94 3.72 2.00 15.09
N LYS A 95 4.56 3.03 15.19
CA LYS A 95 4.09 4.40 15.42
C LYS A 95 3.24 4.90 14.26
N VAL A 96 3.64 4.58 13.02
CA VAL A 96 2.87 4.93 11.82
C VAL A 96 1.53 4.20 11.83
N PHE A 97 1.54 2.91 12.11
CA PHE A 97 0.34 2.08 12.21
C PHE A 97 -0.63 2.67 13.25
N ASP A 98 -0.15 2.94 14.46
CA ASP A 98 -0.99 3.49 15.53
C ASP A 98 -1.57 4.84 15.17
N LYS A 99 -0.76 5.72 14.55
CA LYS A 99 -1.23 7.06 14.15
C LYS A 99 -2.39 6.98 13.15
N ILE A 100 -2.26 6.11 12.15
CA ILE A 100 -3.32 5.94 11.13
C ILE A 100 -4.55 5.28 11.76
N ARG A 101 -4.36 4.26 12.59
CA ARG A 101 -5.46 3.55 13.26
C ARG A 101 -6.29 4.49 14.12
N GLU A 102 -5.64 5.44 14.80
CA GLU A 102 -6.31 6.40 15.69
C GLU A 102 -6.90 7.61 14.95
N SER A 103 -6.65 7.71 13.64
CA SER A 103 -7.16 8.80 12.80
C SER A 103 -8.58 8.51 12.30
N ASP A 104 -9.15 9.47 11.57
CA ASP A 104 -10.43 9.29 10.90
C ASP A 104 -10.30 8.85 9.43
N ILE A 105 -9.09 8.53 8.98
CA ILE A 105 -8.86 8.06 7.61
C ILE A 105 -9.62 6.77 7.40
N GLN A 106 -10.37 6.71 6.28
CA GLN A 106 -11.08 5.50 5.88
C GLN A 106 -10.16 4.61 5.05
N PHE A 107 -10.10 3.34 5.43
CA PHE A 107 -9.29 2.34 4.71
C PHE A 107 -10.00 1.00 4.77
N ASP A 108 -9.58 0.05 3.91
CA ASP A 108 -10.11 -1.30 3.97
C ASP A 108 -9.33 -2.13 4.99
N GLN A 109 -8.01 -2.23 4.79
CA GLN A 109 -7.12 -2.90 5.75
C GLN A 109 -5.93 -2.02 6.09
N LEU A 110 -5.49 -2.10 7.33
CA LEU A 110 -4.26 -1.49 7.82
C LEU A 110 -3.51 -2.59 8.58
N ILE A 111 -2.32 -2.93 8.10
CA ILE A 111 -1.59 -4.08 8.64
C ILE A 111 -0.18 -3.66 9.02
N LEU A 112 0.19 -3.94 10.26
CA LEU A 112 1.59 -3.86 10.69
C LEU A 112 2.22 -5.21 10.39
N GLU A 113 3.13 -5.25 9.42
CA GLU A 113 3.74 -6.50 8.95
C GLU A 113 5.14 -6.68 9.49
N PHE A 114 5.32 -7.69 10.31
CA PHE A 114 6.63 -8.11 10.88
C PHE A 114 7.34 -6.95 11.58
N ASN A 115 6.57 -5.98 12.09
CA ASN A 115 7.10 -4.76 12.71
C ASN A 115 8.10 -4.03 11.80
N SER A 116 8.06 -4.29 10.50
CA SER A 116 9.02 -3.78 9.51
C SER A 116 8.43 -2.79 8.53
N TRP A 117 7.15 -2.94 8.17
CA TRP A 117 6.47 -1.99 7.28
C TRP A 117 4.97 -1.99 7.57
N VAL A 118 4.29 -1.04 6.94
CA VAL A 118 2.83 -0.91 7.05
C VAL A 118 2.21 -1.18 5.69
N HIS A 119 1.17 -2.00 5.69
CA HIS A 119 0.33 -2.25 4.52
C HIS A 119 -0.97 -1.50 4.72
N ILE A 120 -1.42 -0.79 3.71
CA ILE A 120 -2.74 -0.13 3.74
C ILE A 120 -3.46 -0.35 2.41
N SER A 121 -4.75 -0.57 2.47
CA SER A 121 -5.58 -0.72 1.28
C SER A 121 -6.82 0.17 1.37
N PHE A 122 -7.34 0.52 0.21
CA PHE A 122 -8.50 1.38 0.07
C PHE A 122 -9.46 0.79 -0.94
N VAL A 123 -10.74 0.87 -0.64
CA VAL A 123 -11.80 0.53 -1.58
C VAL A 123 -12.78 1.70 -1.63
N LYS A 124 -13.43 1.90 -2.79
CA LYS A 124 -14.31 3.04 -3.00
C LYS A 124 -15.57 2.96 -2.13
N THR A 125 -16.04 1.74 -1.86
CA THR A 125 -17.23 1.49 -1.03
C THR A 125 -17.01 0.28 -0.15
N GLY A 126 -17.62 0.29 1.03
CA GLY A 126 -17.63 -0.88 1.91
C GLY A 126 -16.30 -1.20 2.60
N GLY A 127 -15.48 -0.22 2.81
CA GLY A 127 -14.20 -0.40 3.52
C GLY A 127 -14.44 -0.99 4.92
N ARG A 128 -13.66 -2.05 5.25
CA ARG A 128 -13.80 -2.78 6.51
C ARG A 128 -13.19 -2.07 7.71
N ARG A 129 -12.27 -1.19 7.46
CA ARG A 129 -11.43 -0.53 8.47
C ARG A 129 -10.80 -1.55 9.43
N GLU A 130 -10.34 -2.66 8.87
CA GLU A 130 -9.76 -3.78 9.61
C GLU A 130 -8.28 -3.51 9.90
N CYS A 131 -7.89 -3.60 11.16
CA CYS A 131 -6.52 -3.41 11.60
C CYS A 131 -5.93 -4.75 12.06
N LEU A 132 -4.81 -5.14 11.47
CA LEU A 132 -4.15 -6.41 11.74
C LEU A 132 -2.69 -6.21 12.09
N VAL A 133 -2.17 -7.10 12.93
CA VAL A 133 -0.73 -7.24 13.15
C VAL A 133 -0.34 -8.64 12.69
N VAL A 134 0.61 -8.70 11.78
CA VAL A 134 1.10 -9.96 11.21
C VAL A 134 2.56 -10.15 11.63
N ASP A 135 2.88 -11.29 12.20
CA ASP A 135 4.25 -11.68 12.52
C ASP A 135 4.45 -13.17 12.26
N ARG A 136 5.62 -13.71 12.64
CA ARG A 136 5.93 -15.12 12.43
C ARG A 136 5.02 -16.06 13.22
N PHE A 137 4.28 -15.57 14.20
CA PHE A 137 3.35 -16.37 14.99
C PHE A 137 1.92 -16.35 14.45
N GLY A 138 1.64 -15.52 13.47
CA GLY A 138 0.32 -15.45 12.84
C GLY A 138 -0.23 -14.05 12.71
N VAL A 139 -1.55 -13.97 12.66
CA VAL A 139 -2.30 -12.74 12.44
C VAL A 139 -3.16 -12.43 13.65
N GLU A 140 -3.08 -11.19 14.13
CA GLU A 140 -3.90 -10.72 15.24
C GLU A 140 -4.70 -9.49 14.79
N ARG A 141 -6.01 -9.51 15.09
CA ARG A 141 -6.87 -8.34 14.83
C ARG A 141 -6.74 -7.36 16.00
N VAL A 142 -6.56 -6.08 15.66
CA VAL A 142 -6.43 -4.99 16.64
C VAL A 142 -7.67 -4.11 16.52
N LYS A 143 -8.24 -3.71 17.63
CA LYS A 143 -9.41 -2.81 17.64
C LYS A 143 -9.01 -1.34 17.57
#